data_36519fdc3ed9bd08838ffd2c9ec6749e
#
_entry.id   36519fdc3ed9bd08838ffd2c9ec6749e
#
_cell.length_a   1.000
_cell.length_b   1.000
_cell.length_c   1.000
_cell.angle_alpha   90.00
_cell.angle_beta   90.00
_cell.angle_gamma   90.00
#
_symmetry.space_group_name_H-M   'P 1'
#
loop_
_entity.id
_entity.type
_entity.pdbx_description
1 polymer ?
#
loop_
_entity_poly.entity_id
_entity_poly.type
_entity_poly.pdbx_seq_one_letter_code
_entity_poly.pdbx_strand_id
1 'polypeptide(L)'
;MKKIIATLTAILAMGFSSSFAGTLVINTDLTDPAPKAAFEWAFNKFQEENPDVTIEVNNFDHEGYKQAIRNFLTTSPPDVFNWYAGNRMLPFVRAGLVEDVSDIWSDTGWVDGNLTEGMSHAKKPMTIGGKQWGIPYTYYQWGV
;
A
#
# COMPACT_ATOMS: atom_id res chain seq x y z
N MET A 1 -4.26 32.87 60.50
CA MET A 1 -3.56 31.73 59.87
C MET A 1 -4.50 31.06 58.89
N LYS A 2 -4.43 31.42 57.62
CA LYS A 2 -5.33 30.89 56.55
C LYS A 2 -4.51 29.82 55.77
N LYS A 3 -4.96 28.57 55.86
CA LYS A 3 -4.37 27.45 55.07
C LYS A 3 -4.97 27.48 53.70
N ILE A 4 -4.12 27.71 52.66
CA ILE A 4 -4.47 27.62 51.26
C ILE A 4 -4.23 26.16 50.85
N ILE A 5 -5.32 25.46 50.50
CA ILE A 5 -5.29 24.12 49.94
C ILE A 5 -5.17 24.31 48.42
N ALA A 6 -4.03 24.02 47.86
CA ALA A 6 -3.82 24.00 46.42
C ALA A 6 -4.29 22.65 45.89
N THR A 7 -5.42 22.63 45.19
CA THR A 7 -5.95 21.45 44.49
C THR A 7 -5.23 21.35 43.15
N LEU A 8 -4.31 20.39 43.03
CA LEU A 8 -3.60 20.09 41.81
C LEU A 8 -4.52 19.25 40.88
N THR A 9 -5.13 19.87 39.89
CA THR A 9 -5.92 19.19 38.88
C THR A 9 -4.98 18.62 37.84
N ALA A 10 -4.70 17.31 37.89
CA ALA A 10 -3.98 16.59 36.86
C ALA A 10 -4.91 16.42 35.62
N ILE A 11 -4.67 17.22 34.61
CA ILE A 11 -5.31 17.04 33.30
C ILE A 11 -4.62 15.86 32.63
N LEU A 12 -5.28 14.71 32.65
CA LEU A 12 -4.90 13.53 31.88
C LEU A 12 -5.16 13.83 30.42
N ALA A 13 -4.13 14.24 29.67
CA ALA A 13 -4.20 14.39 28.23
C ALA A 13 -4.33 12.97 27.61
N MET A 14 -5.58 12.53 27.45
CA MET A 14 -5.87 11.38 26.60
C MET A 14 -5.54 11.81 25.16
N GLY A 15 -4.39 11.37 24.66
CA GLY A 15 -4.06 11.46 23.25
C GLY A 15 -5.10 10.64 22.47
N PHE A 16 -6.04 11.32 21.85
CA PHE A 16 -6.89 10.71 20.83
C PHE A 16 -5.97 10.41 19.62
N SER A 17 -5.41 9.21 19.57
CA SER A 17 -4.94 8.66 18.31
C SER A 17 -6.17 8.58 17.42
N SER A 18 -6.21 9.35 16.34
CA SER A 18 -7.23 9.25 15.33
C SER A 18 -7.05 7.89 14.67
N SER A 19 -7.77 6.89 15.15
CA SER A 19 -7.86 5.59 14.55
C SER A 19 -8.62 5.78 13.24
N PHE A 20 -7.99 5.51 12.11
CA PHE A 20 -8.62 5.57 10.81
C PHE A 20 -9.39 4.26 10.64
N ALA A 21 -10.61 4.20 11.17
CA ALA A 21 -11.50 3.08 10.93
C ALA A 21 -11.96 3.11 9.47
N GLY A 22 -11.62 2.09 8.69
CA GLY A 22 -11.99 2.05 7.28
C GLY A 22 -11.81 0.66 6.68
N THR A 23 -12.36 0.47 5.48
CA THR A 23 -12.10 -0.73 4.68
C THR A 23 -11.04 -0.41 3.64
N LEU A 24 -9.98 -1.21 3.62
CA LEU A 24 -8.94 -1.20 2.59
C LEU A 24 -9.27 -2.26 1.55
N VAL A 25 -9.66 -1.84 0.37
CA VAL A 25 -10.02 -2.73 -0.75
C VAL A 25 -8.79 -3.02 -1.59
N ILE A 26 -8.47 -4.31 -1.74
CA ILE A 26 -7.31 -4.79 -2.51
C ILE A 26 -7.78 -5.67 -3.66
N ASN A 27 -7.46 -5.28 -4.90
CA ASN A 27 -7.72 -6.11 -6.07
C ASN A 27 -6.43 -6.79 -6.54
N THR A 28 -6.46 -8.10 -6.71
CA THR A 28 -5.26 -8.87 -7.06
C THR A 28 -5.58 -10.07 -7.97
N ASP A 29 -4.58 -10.49 -8.75
CA ASP A 29 -4.59 -11.73 -9.54
C ASP A 29 -3.60 -12.78 -8.99
N LEU A 30 -3.20 -12.66 -7.73
CA LEU A 30 -2.31 -13.59 -7.05
C LEU A 30 -3.06 -14.88 -6.69
N THR A 31 -3.12 -15.81 -7.64
CA THR A 31 -3.84 -17.09 -7.50
C THR A 31 -2.91 -18.27 -7.19
N ASP A 32 -1.62 -18.14 -7.49
CA ASP A 32 -0.63 -19.17 -7.17
C ASP A 32 -0.48 -19.34 -5.65
N PRO A 33 -0.43 -20.59 -5.13
CA PRO A 33 -0.52 -20.83 -3.69
C PRO A 33 0.56 -20.13 -2.85
N ALA A 34 1.81 -20.11 -3.30
CA ALA A 34 2.92 -19.55 -2.51
C ALA A 34 2.86 -18.01 -2.41
N PRO A 35 2.76 -17.24 -3.51
CA PRO A 35 2.61 -15.79 -3.41
C PRO A 35 1.31 -15.40 -2.72
N LYS A 36 0.21 -16.10 -2.94
CA LYS A 36 -1.06 -15.86 -2.27
C LYS A 36 -0.91 -15.98 -0.75
N ALA A 37 -0.33 -17.07 -0.25
CA ALA A 37 -0.10 -17.28 1.18
C ALA A 37 0.82 -16.20 1.80
N ALA A 38 1.83 -15.74 1.08
CA ALA A 38 2.72 -14.69 1.55
C ALA A 38 1.97 -13.35 1.70
N PHE A 39 1.10 -13.00 0.75
CA PHE A 39 0.28 -11.79 0.85
C PHE A 39 -0.80 -11.90 1.93
N GLU A 40 -1.47 -13.04 2.07
CA GLU A 40 -2.43 -13.29 3.16
C GLU A 40 -1.75 -13.12 4.52
N TRP A 41 -0.52 -13.61 4.68
CA TRP A 41 0.25 -13.38 5.90
C TRP A 41 0.52 -11.88 6.14
N ALA A 42 0.94 -11.15 5.11
CA ALA A 42 1.20 -9.71 5.22
C ALA A 42 -0.07 -8.91 5.55
N PHE A 43 -1.19 -9.24 4.94
CA PHE A 43 -2.48 -8.60 5.23
C PHE A 43 -2.95 -8.86 6.66
N ASN A 44 -2.84 -10.11 7.13
CA ASN A 44 -3.17 -10.46 8.50
C ASN A 44 -2.28 -9.69 9.49
N LYS A 45 -0.98 -9.60 9.19
CA LYS A 45 -0.03 -8.87 10.03
C LYS A 45 -0.35 -7.37 10.10
N PHE A 46 -0.66 -6.77 8.97
CA PHE A 46 -1.11 -5.38 8.92
C PHE A 46 -2.39 -5.15 9.73
N GLN A 47 -3.36 -6.06 9.64
CA GLN A 47 -4.63 -5.96 10.35
C GLN A 47 -4.46 -6.16 11.87
N GLU A 48 -3.53 -7.03 12.30
CA GLU A 48 -3.15 -7.15 13.72
C GLU A 48 -2.59 -5.83 14.28
N GLU A 49 -1.78 -5.12 13.49
CA GLU A 49 -1.17 -3.85 13.87
C GLU A 49 -2.14 -2.66 13.73
N ASN A 50 -3.19 -2.82 12.90
CA ASN A 50 -4.21 -1.80 12.62
C ASN A 50 -5.62 -2.37 12.81
N PRO A 51 -6.05 -2.65 14.05
CA PRO A 51 -7.29 -3.36 14.35
C PRO A 51 -8.57 -2.63 13.90
N ASP A 52 -8.48 -1.33 13.65
CA ASP A 52 -9.61 -0.52 13.17
C ASP A 52 -9.73 -0.50 11.64
N VAL A 53 -8.81 -1.16 10.93
CA VAL A 53 -8.85 -1.31 9.47
C VAL A 53 -9.34 -2.70 9.11
N THR A 54 -10.35 -2.77 8.24
CA THR A 54 -10.80 -4.03 7.64
C THR A 54 -10.17 -4.17 6.25
N ILE A 55 -9.55 -5.32 5.96
CA ILE A 55 -9.01 -5.61 4.62
C ILE A 55 -10.02 -6.45 3.84
N GLU A 56 -10.41 -5.96 2.67
CA GLU A 56 -11.22 -6.69 1.69
C GLU A 56 -10.35 -7.04 0.48
N VAL A 57 -10.15 -8.33 0.21
CA VAL A 57 -9.31 -8.80 -0.89
C VAL A 57 -10.18 -9.43 -1.98
N ASN A 58 -10.17 -8.83 -3.15
CA ASN A 58 -10.82 -9.34 -4.35
C ASN A 58 -9.79 -10.06 -5.23
N ASN A 59 -9.86 -11.39 -5.27
CA ASN A 59 -9.01 -12.21 -6.10
C ASN A 59 -9.68 -12.51 -7.45
N PHE A 60 -8.97 -12.24 -8.52
CA PHE A 60 -9.39 -12.51 -9.89
C PHE A 60 -8.52 -13.60 -10.50
N ASP A 61 -9.02 -14.33 -11.49
CA ASP A 61 -8.15 -15.06 -12.39
C ASP A 61 -7.32 -14.09 -13.24
N HIS A 62 -6.13 -14.54 -13.68
CA HIS A 62 -5.15 -13.67 -14.35
C HIS A 62 -5.68 -13.00 -15.62
N GLU A 63 -6.39 -13.73 -16.47
CA GLU A 63 -6.91 -13.18 -17.72
C GLU A 63 -8.11 -12.26 -17.50
N GLY A 64 -9.01 -12.64 -16.59
CA GLY A 64 -10.14 -11.80 -16.18
C GLY A 64 -9.67 -10.49 -15.56
N TYR A 65 -8.62 -10.54 -14.73
CA TYR A 65 -8.02 -9.34 -14.15
C TYR A 65 -7.48 -8.36 -15.19
N LYS A 66 -6.74 -8.87 -16.18
CA LYS A 66 -6.18 -8.05 -17.27
C LYS A 66 -7.26 -7.38 -18.12
N GLN A 67 -8.40 -8.04 -18.28
CA GLN A 67 -9.54 -7.46 -18.99
C GLN A 67 -10.30 -6.45 -18.14
N ALA A 68 -10.46 -6.72 -16.85
CA ALA A 68 -11.28 -5.92 -15.96
C ALA A 68 -10.58 -4.67 -15.39
N ILE A 69 -9.24 -4.64 -15.33
CA ILE A 69 -8.49 -3.60 -14.61
C ILE A 69 -8.87 -2.17 -15.04
N ARG A 70 -8.98 -1.91 -16.33
CA ARG A 70 -9.37 -0.59 -16.82
C ARG A 70 -10.76 -0.19 -16.32
N ASN A 71 -11.68 -1.16 -16.29
CA ASN A 71 -13.05 -0.91 -15.86
C ASN A 71 -13.08 -0.59 -14.36
N PHE A 72 -12.51 -1.43 -13.50
CA PHE A 72 -12.59 -1.17 -12.06
C PHE A 72 -11.82 0.09 -11.67
N LEU A 73 -10.67 0.41 -12.27
CA LEU A 73 -9.96 1.66 -12.00
C LEU A 73 -10.74 2.93 -12.38
N THR A 74 -11.71 2.82 -13.29
CA THR A 74 -12.52 3.98 -13.72
C THR A 74 -13.89 4.04 -13.06
N THR A 75 -14.45 2.92 -12.60
CA THR A 75 -15.83 2.87 -12.08
C THR A 75 -15.91 2.66 -10.58
N SER A 76 -15.01 1.85 -10.01
CA SER A 76 -14.95 1.54 -8.58
C SER A 76 -13.50 1.16 -8.25
N PRO A 77 -12.60 2.15 -8.18
CA PRO A 77 -11.19 1.89 -7.94
C PRO A 77 -10.98 1.29 -6.55
N PRO A 78 -10.15 0.23 -6.45
CA PRO A 78 -9.68 -0.25 -5.15
C PRO A 78 -8.64 0.72 -4.57
N ASP A 79 -8.34 0.59 -3.29
CA ASP A 79 -7.28 1.35 -2.64
C ASP A 79 -5.89 0.85 -3.05
N VAL A 80 -5.77 -0.48 -3.25
CA VAL A 80 -4.54 -1.12 -3.69
C VAL A 80 -4.82 -2.12 -4.79
N PHE A 81 -3.94 -2.19 -5.77
CA PHE A 81 -4.00 -3.20 -6.82
C PHE A 81 -2.60 -3.57 -7.31
N ASN A 82 -2.42 -4.78 -7.81
CA ASN A 82 -1.18 -5.18 -8.46
C ASN A 82 -1.25 -5.01 -9.98
N TRP A 83 -0.15 -4.58 -10.58
CA TRP A 83 -0.03 -4.46 -12.03
C TRP A 83 1.42 -4.51 -12.48
N TYR A 84 1.60 -4.65 -13.77
CA TYR A 84 2.92 -4.66 -14.39
C TYR A 84 3.52 -3.27 -14.47
N ALA A 85 4.80 -3.14 -14.20
CA ALA A 85 5.58 -1.92 -14.33
C ALA A 85 5.82 -1.49 -15.79
N GLY A 86 6.43 -0.33 -15.96
CA GLY A 86 6.89 0.19 -17.23
C GLY A 86 5.75 0.53 -18.20
N ASN A 87 5.89 0.09 -19.44
CA ASN A 87 4.96 0.46 -20.51
C ASN A 87 3.52 0.00 -20.26
N ARG A 88 3.31 -1.07 -19.49
CA ARG A 88 1.96 -1.55 -19.15
C ARG A 88 1.27 -0.65 -18.12
N MET A 89 2.03 -0.02 -17.23
CA MET A 89 1.51 0.92 -16.24
C MET A 89 1.25 2.32 -16.84
N LEU A 90 2.03 2.72 -17.84
CA LEU A 90 2.02 4.06 -18.42
C LEU A 90 0.63 4.58 -18.83
N PRO A 91 -0.28 3.79 -19.43
CA PRO A 91 -1.64 4.27 -19.74
C PRO A 91 -2.44 4.68 -18.52
N PHE A 92 -2.29 3.99 -17.39
CA PHE A 92 -3.00 4.31 -16.14
C PHE A 92 -2.43 5.57 -15.48
N VAL A 93 -1.11 5.73 -15.50
CA VAL A 93 -0.44 6.97 -15.05
C VAL A 93 -0.91 8.18 -15.85
N ARG A 94 -0.94 8.06 -17.19
CA ARG A 94 -1.39 9.15 -18.08
C ARG A 94 -2.86 9.50 -17.90
N ALA A 95 -3.67 8.53 -17.51
CA ALA A 95 -5.09 8.72 -17.26
C ALA A 95 -5.39 9.23 -15.84
N GLY A 96 -4.38 9.38 -14.97
CA GLY A 96 -4.55 9.79 -13.58
C GLY A 96 -5.29 8.75 -12.72
N LEU A 97 -5.12 7.46 -13.03
CA LEU A 97 -5.79 6.35 -12.35
C LEU A 97 -4.91 5.66 -11.31
N VAL A 98 -3.71 6.18 -11.08
CA VAL A 98 -2.75 5.69 -10.08
C VAL A 98 -2.14 6.87 -9.35
N GLU A 99 -1.77 6.66 -8.11
CA GLU A 99 -1.24 7.70 -7.22
C GLU A 99 0.29 7.75 -7.30
N ASP A 100 0.84 8.94 -7.05
CA ASP A 100 2.29 9.16 -6.90
C ASP A 100 2.73 8.67 -5.52
N VAL A 101 3.55 7.64 -5.49
CA VAL A 101 4.07 7.02 -4.26
C VAL A 101 5.55 7.32 -4.03
N SER A 102 6.03 8.45 -4.53
CA SER A 102 7.43 8.87 -4.42
C SER A 102 7.88 9.09 -2.98
N ASP A 103 6.97 9.49 -2.09
CA ASP A 103 7.18 9.66 -0.66
C ASP A 103 7.54 8.34 0.02
N ILE A 104 6.87 7.23 -0.31
CA ILE A 104 7.16 5.90 0.22
C ILE A 104 8.60 5.49 -0.12
N TRP A 105 9.09 5.84 -1.31
CA TRP A 105 10.45 5.55 -1.73
C TRP A 105 11.51 6.40 -1.04
N SER A 106 11.14 7.55 -0.52
CA SER A 106 12.03 8.46 0.20
C SER A 106 11.97 8.27 1.71
N ASP A 107 10.94 7.63 2.23
CA ASP A 107 10.80 7.33 3.65
C ASP A 107 11.59 6.07 4.02
N THR A 108 12.81 6.28 4.49
CA THR A 108 13.72 5.22 4.94
C THR A 108 13.33 4.58 6.28
N GLY A 109 12.34 5.14 6.98
CA GLY A 109 11.84 4.61 8.25
C GLY A 109 10.91 3.40 8.09
N TRP A 110 10.38 3.19 6.91
CA TRP A 110 9.36 2.16 6.65
C TRP A 110 9.90 0.73 6.57
N VAL A 111 11.13 0.52 6.14
CA VAL A 111 11.71 -0.82 5.97
C VAL A 111 13.20 -0.80 6.31
N ASP A 112 13.58 -0.62 7.56
CA ASP A 112 14.97 -0.70 8.04
C ASP A 112 16.03 -0.05 7.12
N GLY A 113 15.65 0.99 6.36
CA GLY A 113 16.52 1.66 5.40
C GLY A 113 16.85 0.89 4.12
N ASN A 114 16.32 -0.33 3.94
CA ASN A 114 16.76 -1.26 2.89
C ASN A 114 15.88 -1.30 1.62
N LEU A 115 14.69 -0.69 1.62
CA LEU A 115 13.81 -0.73 0.43
C LEU A 115 14.51 -0.10 -0.78
N THR A 116 15.23 0.98 -0.56
CA THR A 116 15.90 1.74 -1.62
C THR A 116 17.15 1.06 -2.16
N GLU A 117 17.91 0.35 -1.33
CA GLU A 117 19.16 -0.28 -1.74
C GLU A 117 18.91 -1.66 -2.39
N GLY A 118 18.16 -2.52 -1.73
CA GLY A 118 17.85 -3.87 -2.24
C GLY A 118 16.95 -3.88 -3.48
N MET A 119 16.13 -2.84 -3.68
CA MET A 119 15.19 -2.74 -4.81
C MET A 119 15.53 -1.63 -5.81
N SER A 120 16.73 -1.07 -5.76
CA SER A 120 17.15 0.02 -6.64
C SER A 120 17.01 -0.30 -8.14
N HIS A 121 17.26 -1.55 -8.54
CA HIS A 121 17.08 -2.03 -9.91
C HIS A 121 15.59 -2.09 -10.34
N ALA A 122 14.68 -2.31 -9.40
CA ALA A 122 13.24 -2.35 -9.64
C ALA A 122 12.59 -0.95 -9.61
N LYS A 123 13.28 0.05 -9.08
CA LYS A 123 12.81 1.45 -9.05
C LYS A 123 12.63 2.03 -10.45
N LYS A 124 13.56 1.77 -11.35
CA LYS A 124 13.56 2.33 -12.71
C LYS A 124 12.29 2.00 -13.51
N PRO A 125 11.80 0.75 -13.57
CA PRO A 125 10.54 0.43 -14.23
C PRO A 125 9.31 1.10 -13.62
N MET A 126 9.36 1.48 -12.34
CA MET A 126 8.27 2.19 -11.64
C MET A 126 8.36 3.71 -11.78
N THR A 127 9.41 4.22 -12.45
CA THR A 127 9.64 5.67 -12.63
C THR A 127 9.08 6.14 -13.96
N ILE A 128 8.12 7.06 -13.93
CA ILE A 128 7.57 7.75 -15.10
C ILE A 128 7.52 9.25 -14.79
N GLY A 129 8.13 10.07 -15.65
CA GLY A 129 8.17 11.53 -15.47
C GLY A 129 8.89 11.99 -14.20
N GLY A 130 9.86 11.21 -13.70
CA GLY A 130 10.61 11.51 -12.49
C GLY A 130 9.89 11.12 -11.17
N LYS A 131 8.69 10.59 -11.25
CA LYS A 131 7.86 10.16 -10.12
C LYS A 131 7.77 8.64 -10.04
N GLN A 132 7.48 8.12 -8.84
CA GLN A 132 7.29 6.70 -8.58
C GLN A 132 5.80 6.37 -8.55
N TRP A 133 5.38 5.33 -9.28
CA TRP A 133 3.96 4.98 -9.46
C TRP A 133 3.61 3.59 -8.93
N GLY A 134 4.47 3.00 -8.15
CA GLY A 134 4.23 1.72 -7.52
C GLY A 134 5.43 1.22 -6.73
N ILE A 135 5.18 0.17 -5.95
CA ILE A 135 6.18 -0.53 -5.15
C ILE A 135 6.33 -1.94 -5.73
N PRO A 136 7.55 -2.37 -6.12
CA PRO A 136 7.76 -3.71 -6.62
C PRO A 136 7.66 -4.73 -5.47
N TYR A 137 6.88 -5.78 -5.66
CA TYR A 137 6.80 -6.90 -4.72
C TYR A 137 7.45 -8.18 -5.27
N THR A 138 7.67 -8.22 -6.60
CA THR A 138 8.36 -9.32 -7.29
C THR A 138 8.94 -8.84 -8.61
N TYR A 139 9.90 -9.58 -9.15
CA TYR A 139 10.35 -9.39 -10.52
C TYR A 139 10.65 -10.74 -11.18
N TYR A 140 10.47 -10.79 -12.48
CA TYR A 140 10.80 -11.96 -13.28
C TYR A 140 12.03 -11.67 -14.14
N GLN A 141 13.00 -12.59 -14.10
CA GLN A 141 14.10 -12.59 -15.07
C GLN A 141 13.66 -13.35 -16.32
N TRP A 142 13.70 -12.68 -17.45
CA TRP A 142 13.56 -13.33 -18.74
C TRP A 142 14.97 -13.74 -19.18
N GLY A 143 15.26 -15.03 -19.13
CA GLY A 143 16.46 -15.59 -19.79
C GLY A 143 16.21 -15.75 -21.30
N VAL A 144 17.14 -15.35 -22.11
CA VAL A 144 17.26 -15.67 -23.55
C VAL A 144 18.36 -16.66 -23.75
#